data_9253ddf5679405f8dccca00662d59f68
#
_entry.id   9253ddf5679405f8dccca00662d59f68
#
_cell.length_a   1.000
_cell.length_b   1.000
_cell.length_c   1.000
_cell.angle_alpha   90.00
_cell.angle_beta   90.00
_cell.angle_gamma   90.00
#
_symmetry.space_group_name_H-M   'P 1'
#
loop_
_entity.id
_entity.type
_entity.pdbx_description
1 polymer ?
#
loop_
_entity_poly.entity_id
_entity_poly.type
_entity_poly.pdbx_seq_one_letter_code
_entity_poly.pdbx_strand_id
1 'polypeptide(L)'
;MKKVLLVLSTLFLISCVNLNETKLPKATNNKKSSVTKNNVVNVQKDNKKKETVTNDVKTTKTKNLLKEAEAIPEDTYVNKVKKYKAYKSLTAYNPNYKAKLNSRINELLNKIEKTYNFNISGTDLMFQDILNNKSYNNIENKVFMYSTNNPDVTLQIEMSSINYNKPVVNVKAIPKEYSEEYINDEGKKILNIVKYYENETTETAGLTFVVEYKLVSNLTGEVLISNRKSIEKNYNESWKTYYISSFRIDKKKQIPNDEAEKHVPTKEEIYQAAFQEMFDTINKDINNLPSLK
;
A
#
# COMPACT_ATOMS: atom_id res chain seq x y z
N MET A 1 43.94 -12.18 24.75
CA MET A 1 43.56 -11.09 25.72
C MET A 1 42.08 -10.86 25.67
N LYS A 2 41.48 -10.64 26.82
CA LYS A 2 40.13 -10.92 27.24
C LYS A 2 39.00 -10.17 26.48
N LYS A 3 37.93 -10.95 26.17
CA LYS A 3 36.61 -10.51 25.72
C LYS A 3 35.96 -9.61 26.79
N VAL A 4 35.32 -8.51 26.36
CA VAL A 4 34.30 -7.83 27.18
C VAL A 4 33.01 -7.81 26.37
N LEU A 5 32.07 -8.62 26.82
CA LEU A 5 30.70 -8.71 26.35
C LEU A 5 29.89 -7.68 27.14
N LEU A 6 29.39 -6.62 26.49
CA LEU A 6 28.49 -5.66 27.12
C LEU A 6 27.06 -5.97 26.66
N VAL A 7 26.31 -6.61 27.55
CA VAL A 7 24.87 -6.85 27.41
C VAL A 7 24.14 -5.62 27.93
N LEU A 8 23.54 -4.82 27.06
CA LEU A 8 22.59 -3.78 27.47
C LEU A 8 21.17 -4.36 27.32
N SER A 9 20.61 -4.75 28.46
CA SER A 9 19.22 -5.08 28.62
C SER A 9 18.41 -3.79 28.81
N THR A 10 17.66 -3.37 27.79
CA THR A 10 16.64 -2.32 27.92
C THR A 10 15.33 -2.95 28.36
N LEU A 11 14.93 -2.68 29.59
CA LEU A 11 13.61 -2.96 30.13
C LEU A 11 12.57 -2.09 29.39
N PHE A 12 11.66 -2.76 28.65
CA PHE A 12 10.42 -2.13 28.22
C PHE A 12 9.40 -2.19 29.37
N LEU A 13 9.13 -1.04 29.96
CA LEU A 13 7.99 -0.86 30.85
C LEU A 13 6.70 -0.82 30.03
N ILE A 14 5.96 -1.92 30.10
CA ILE A 14 4.59 -2.01 29.61
C ILE A 14 3.71 -1.30 30.63
N SER A 15 3.24 -0.09 30.35
CA SER A 15 2.17 0.55 31.12
C SER A 15 0.83 -0.04 30.69
N CYS A 16 0.29 -0.94 31.52
CA CYS A 16 -1.09 -1.39 31.41
C CYS A 16 -2.03 -0.21 31.74
N VAL A 17 -2.75 0.27 30.76
CA VAL A 17 -3.89 1.17 30.98
C VAL A 17 -5.09 0.30 31.36
N ASN A 18 -5.54 0.39 32.61
CA ASN A 18 -6.77 -0.21 33.10
C ASN A 18 -7.98 0.43 32.42
N LEU A 19 -8.66 -0.33 31.57
CA LEU A 19 -10.00 -0.01 31.09
C LEU A 19 -11.01 -0.35 32.19
N ASN A 20 -11.52 0.66 32.88
CA ASN A 20 -12.68 0.53 33.75
C ASN A 20 -13.92 0.21 32.91
N GLU A 21 -14.42 -0.99 33.06
CA GLU A 21 -15.76 -1.39 32.60
C GLU A 21 -16.84 -0.60 33.34
N THR A 22 -17.51 0.29 32.65
CA THR A 22 -18.76 0.87 33.09
C THR A 22 -19.90 -0.13 32.86
N LYS A 23 -20.39 -0.71 33.97
CA LYS A 23 -21.56 -1.60 33.99
C LYS A 23 -22.81 -0.84 33.53
N LEU A 24 -23.51 -1.39 32.54
CA LEU A 24 -24.88 -1.03 32.19
C LEU A 24 -25.83 -1.41 33.34
N PRO A 25 -26.82 -0.59 33.70
CA PRO A 25 -27.87 -0.98 34.65
C PRO A 25 -28.87 -1.92 34.00
N LYS A 26 -29.12 -3.03 34.71
CA LYS A 26 -30.15 -4.03 34.36
C LYS A 26 -31.54 -3.45 34.47
N ALA A 27 -32.37 -3.68 33.44
CA ALA A 27 -33.81 -3.45 33.45
C ALA A 27 -34.49 -4.39 34.46
N THR A 28 -35.12 -3.82 35.44
CA THR A 28 -36.06 -4.53 36.34
C THR A 28 -37.48 -4.37 35.84
N ASN A 29 -38.07 -5.48 35.41
CA ASN A 29 -39.48 -5.65 35.24
C ASN A 29 -40.17 -5.61 36.62
N ASN A 30 -41.19 -4.78 36.77
CA ASN A 30 -42.25 -5.03 37.75
C ASN A 30 -43.61 -4.64 37.25
N LYS A 31 -44.50 -5.57 37.54
CA LYS A 31 -45.88 -5.79 37.18
C LYS A 31 -46.87 -4.75 37.75
N LYS A 32 -47.93 -4.56 36.92
CA LYS A 32 -49.38 -4.46 37.27
C LYS A 32 -49.85 -3.56 38.43
N SER A 33 -50.68 -2.57 38.17
CA SER A 33 -52.13 -2.67 38.39
C SER A 33 -52.75 -1.28 38.53
N SER A 34 -53.88 -1.20 37.97
CA SER A 34 -55.11 -0.46 38.30
C SER A 34 -55.40 0.83 37.53
N VAL A 35 -56.48 0.65 36.84
CA VAL A 35 -57.37 1.61 36.15
C VAL A 35 -57.84 2.69 37.13
N THR A 36 -57.64 3.95 36.73
CA THR A 36 -58.61 4.99 37.09
C THR A 36 -58.75 5.99 35.92
N LYS A 37 -59.97 6.09 35.45
CA LYS A 37 -60.46 7.07 34.47
C LYS A 37 -60.43 8.47 35.02
N ASN A 38 -60.24 9.42 34.13
CA ASN A 38 -60.64 10.82 34.08
C ASN A 38 -59.48 11.83 34.26
N ASN A 39 -59.04 12.40 33.16
CA ASN A 39 -59.18 13.82 32.81
C ASN A 39 -58.30 14.12 31.61
N VAL A 40 -58.92 14.22 30.46
CA VAL A 40 -58.29 14.80 29.25
C VAL A 40 -58.31 16.32 29.52
N VAL A 41 -57.10 16.87 29.81
CA VAL A 41 -56.84 18.31 29.75
C VAL A 41 -55.63 18.52 28.88
N ASN A 42 -55.87 19.14 27.74
CA ASN A 42 -54.97 19.85 26.84
C ASN A 42 -53.50 20.01 27.24
N VAL A 43 -52.61 19.07 26.82
CA VAL A 43 -51.13 19.21 26.88
C VAL A 43 -50.55 19.44 25.50
N GLN A 44 -51.30 19.79 24.48
CA GLN A 44 -50.77 20.01 23.11
C GLN A 44 -50.24 21.42 22.83
N LYS A 45 -50.39 22.39 23.72
CA LYS A 45 -49.89 23.76 23.48
C LYS A 45 -48.49 24.06 23.99
N ASP A 46 -47.99 23.33 25.00
CA ASP A 46 -46.69 23.64 25.62
C ASP A 46 -45.52 22.99 24.92
N ASN A 47 -45.70 21.85 24.26
CA ASN A 47 -44.59 21.18 23.54
C ASN A 47 -44.18 21.94 22.26
N LYS A 48 -45.10 22.60 21.56
CA LYS A 48 -44.80 23.38 20.36
C LYS A 48 -44.00 24.65 20.67
N LYS A 49 -44.22 25.24 21.86
CA LYS A 49 -43.50 26.45 22.31
C LYS A 49 -42.06 26.13 22.75
N LYS A 50 -41.86 24.94 23.35
CA LYS A 50 -40.54 24.48 23.77
C LYS A 50 -39.66 24.05 22.58
N GLU A 51 -40.23 23.40 21.55
CA GLU A 51 -39.47 23.06 20.32
C GLU A 51 -39.12 24.30 19.50
N THR A 52 -40.00 25.31 19.42
CA THR A 52 -39.72 26.54 18.68
C THR A 52 -38.59 27.33 19.34
N VAL A 53 -38.58 27.44 20.65
CA VAL A 53 -37.53 28.17 21.43
C VAL A 53 -36.17 27.46 21.33
N THR A 54 -36.16 26.11 21.38
CA THR A 54 -34.90 25.33 21.21
C THR A 54 -34.35 25.43 19.79
N ASN A 55 -35.18 25.45 18.77
CA ASN A 55 -34.78 25.60 17.39
C ASN A 55 -34.24 27.01 17.10
N ASP A 56 -34.84 28.06 17.64
CA ASP A 56 -34.38 29.44 17.49
C ASP A 56 -33.01 29.66 18.17
N VAL A 57 -32.80 29.12 19.36
CA VAL A 57 -31.50 29.17 20.08
C VAL A 57 -30.42 28.42 19.30
N LYS A 58 -30.76 27.23 18.78
CA LYS A 58 -29.81 26.43 17.97
C LYS A 58 -29.44 27.16 16.67
N THR A 59 -30.41 27.78 16.04
CA THR A 59 -30.20 28.54 14.78
C THR A 59 -29.34 29.78 15.02
N THR A 60 -29.60 30.54 16.08
CA THR A 60 -28.81 31.73 16.45
C THR A 60 -27.36 31.35 16.79
N LYS A 61 -27.14 30.30 17.58
CA LYS A 61 -25.81 29.80 17.91
C LYS A 61 -25.06 29.33 16.65
N THR A 62 -25.74 28.64 15.72
CA THR A 62 -25.15 28.19 14.46
C THR A 62 -24.69 29.38 13.61
N LYS A 63 -25.49 30.46 13.52
CA LYS A 63 -25.11 31.68 12.79
C LYS A 63 -23.89 32.36 13.38
N ASN A 64 -23.79 32.41 14.71
CA ASN A 64 -22.61 32.98 15.38
C ASN A 64 -21.35 32.14 15.13
N LEU A 65 -21.43 30.81 15.27
CA LEU A 65 -20.31 29.92 14.96
C LEU A 65 -19.87 30.02 13.50
N LEU A 66 -20.82 30.17 12.57
CA LEU A 66 -20.49 30.39 11.16
C LEU A 66 -19.72 31.71 10.96
N LYS A 67 -20.20 32.79 11.56
CA LYS A 67 -19.55 34.11 11.48
C LYS A 67 -18.14 34.07 12.07
N GLU A 68 -17.95 33.39 13.19
CA GLU A 68 -16.63 33.17 13.82
C GLU A 68 -15.71 32.37 12.90
N ALA A 69 -16.20 31.29 12.28
CA ALA A 69 -15.43 30.49 11.35
C ALA A 69 -15.05 31.27 10.07
N GLU A 70 -15.97 32.10 9.55
CA GLU A 70 -15.73 32.94 8.38
C GLU A 70 -14.70 34.05 8.66
N ALA A 71 -14.64 34.54 9.89
CA ALA A 71 -13.67 35.58 10.31
C ALA A 71 -12.22 35.06 10.42
N ILE A 72 -11.99 33.73 10.45
CA ILE A 72 -10.64 33.18 10.47
C ILE A 72 -9.98 33.44 9.10
N PRO A 73 -8.83 34.14 9.03
CA PRO A 73 -8.15 34.40 7.76
C PRO A 73 -7.61 33.12 7.11
N GLU A 74 -7.33 33.15 5.81
CA GLU A 74 -6.75 32.03 5.06
C GLU A 74 -5.31 32.30 4.61
N ASP A 75 -4.62 33.19 5.32
CA ASP A 75 -3.28 33.68 5.01
C ASP A 75 -2.18 32.66 5.33
N THR A 76 -2.38 31.84 6.37
CA THR A 76 -1.40 30.86 6.83
C THR A 76 -2.00 29.46 6.83
N TYR A 77 -1.11 28.45 6.75
CA TYR A 77 -1.49 27.03 6.91
C TYR A 77 -2.28 26.81 8.22
N VAL A 78 -1.78 27.33 9.34
CA VAL A 78 -2.42 27.19 10.66
C VAL A 78 -3.83 27.76 10.66
N ASN A 79 -4.05 28.91 10.04
CA ASN A 79 -5.35 29.55 9.94
C ASN A 79 -6.30 28.79 9.02
N LYS A 80 -5.80 28.27 7.88
CA LYS A 80 -6.60 27.40 6.99
C LYS A 80 -7.07 26.15 7.74
N VAL A 81 -6.18 25.48 8.51
CA VAL A 81 -6.54 24.32 9.33
C VAL A 81 -7.55 24.67 10.43
N LYS A 82 -7.37 25.79 11.12
CA LYS A 82 -8.34 26.26 12.13
C LYS A 82 -9.72 26.49 11.52
N LYS A 83 -9.78 27.15 10.37
CA LYS A 83 -11.02 27.42 9.64
C LYS A 83 -11.71 26.14 9.18
N TYR A 84 -10.94 25.20 8.64
CA TYR A 84 -11.42 23.86 8.28
C TYR A 84 -12.06 23.14 9.49
N LYS A 85 -11.35 23.09 10.63
CA LYS A 85 -11.87 22.48 11.87
C LYS A 85 -13.14 23.17 12.36
N ALA A 86 -13.22 24.49 12.28
CA ALA A 86 -14.39 25.25 12.67
C ALA A 86 -15.62 24.89 11.80
N TYR A 87 -15.45 24.79 10.48
CA TYR A 87 -16.54 24.35 9.58
C TYR A 87 -16.95 22.89 9.82
N LYS A 88 -16.01 21.98 10.06
CA LYS A 88 -16.35 20.58 10.41
C LYS A 88 -17.12 20.50 11.73
N SER A 89 -16.72 21.23 12.75
CA SER A 89 -17.42 21.29 14.04
C SER A 89 -18.82 21.85 13.88
N LEU A 90 -18.99 22.87 13.05
CA LEU A 90 -20.29 23.45 12.74
C LEU A 90 -21.23 22.45 12.03
N THR A 91 -20.72 21.68 11.07
CA THR A 91 -21.51 20.65 10.38
C THR A 91 -21.88 19.50 11.30
N ALA A 92 -21.03 19.14 12.28
CA ALA A 92 -21.36 18.17 13.32
C ALA A 92 -22.44 18.70 14.28
N TYR A 93 -22.34 19.97 14.68
CA TYR A 93 -23.33 20.62 15.55
C TYR A 93 -24.69 20.79 14.88
N ASN A 94 -24.70 21.17 13.60
CA ASN A 94 -25.93 21.34 12.82
C ASN A 94 -25.81 20.72 11.42
N PRO A 95 -26.25 19.45 11.24
CA PRO A 95 -26.15 18.73 9.96
C PRO A 95 -26.82 19.42 8.78
N ASN A 96 -27.83 20.29 9.01
CA ASN A 96 -28.50 21.03 7.94
C ASN A 96 -27.57 22.00 7.20
N TYR A 97 -26.44 22.38 7.81
CA TYR A 97 -25.41 23.21 7.17
C TYR A 97 -24.42 22.40 6.37
N LYS A 98 -24.44 21.06 6.42
CA LYS A 98 -23.49 20.20 5.73
C LYS A 98 -23.46 20.46 4.22
N ALA A 99 -24.60 20.51 3.57
CA ALA A 99 -24.69 20.76 2.13
C ALA A 99 -24.12 22.14 1.75
N LYS A 100 -24.41 23.16 2.56
CA LYS A 100 -23.94 24.54 2.33
C LYS A 100 -22.43 24.69 2.54
N LEU A 101 -21.82 23.96 3.48
CA LEU A 101 -20.42 24.11 3.85
C LEU A 101 -19.49 23.13 3.16
N ASN A 102 -20.00 22.07 2.53
CA ASN A 102 -19.15 21.07 1.86
C ASN A 102 -18.24 21.69 0.79
N SER A 103 -18.75 22.61 -0.04
CA SER A 103 -17.92 23.29 -1.04
C SER A 103 -16.77 24.07 -0.39
N ARG A 104 -17.07 24.84 0.66
CA ARG A 104 -16.07 25.62 1.41
C ARG A 104 -15.03 24.74 2.11
N ILE A 105 -15.47 23.61 2.69
CA ILE A 105 -14.58 22.63 3.31
C ILE A 105 -13.63 22.04 2.28
N ASN A 106 -14.14 21.68 1.11
CA ASN A 106 -13.32 21.10 0.02
C ASN A 106 -12.36 22.15 -0.57
N GLU A 107 -12.79 23.41 -0.74
CA GLU A 107 -11.90 24.51 -1.16
C GLU A 107 -10.74 24.72 -0.19
N LEU A 108 -11.00 24.65 1.13
CA LEU A 108 -9.96 24.78 2.14
C LEU A 108 -8.99 23.60 2.10
N LEU A 109 -9.50 22.36 1.97
CA LEU A 109 -8.64 21.19 1.82
C LEU A 109 -7.71 21.31 0.62
N ASN A 110 -8.18 21.87 -0.48
CA ASN A 110 -7.36 22.06 -1.68
C ASN A 110 -6.29 23.17 -1.53
N LYS A 111 -6.51 24.11 -0.61
CA LYS A 111 -5.57 25.21 -0.32
C LYS A 111 -4.53 24.89 0.76
N ILE A 112 -4.72 23.78 1.49
CA ILE A 112 -3.75 23.33 2.51
C ILE A 112 -2.60 22.66 1.77
N GLU A 113 -1.35 23.08 2.02
CA GLU A 113 -0.17 22.35 1.54
C GLU A 113 -0.24 20.92 2.02
N LYS A 114 -0.04 19.98 1.07
CA LYS A 114 -0.17 18.55 1.35
C LYS A 114 1.22 17.95 1.46
N THR A 115 1.62 17.67 2.68
CA THR A 115 2.85 16.94 2.97
C THR A 115 2.53 15.54 3.50
N TYR A 116 3.38 14.58 3.20
CA TYR A 116 3.22 13.21 3.68
C TYR A 116 4.51 12.62 4.24
N ASN A 117 4.37 11.65 5.11
CA ASN A 117 5.38 10.66 5.42
C ASN A 117 4.82 9.25 5.26
N PHE A 118 5.65 8.25 5.44
CA PHE A 118 5.19 6.87 5.43
C PHE A 118 5.84 6.06 6.57
N ASN A 119 5.10 5.04 7.02
CA ASN A 119 5.58 4.00 7.92
C ASN A 119 5.38 2.65 7.24
N ILE A 120 6.43 1.84 7.18
CA ILE A 120 6.38 0.50 6.61
C ILE A 120 6.64 -0.52 7.71
N SER A 121 5.81 -1.55 7.76
CA SER A 121 5.90 -2.68 8.69
C SER A 121 5.79 -4.02 7.94
N GLY A 122 6.12 -5.12 8.63
CA GLY A 122 6.03 -6.47 8.06
C GLY A 122 7.11 -6.80 7.03
N THR A 123 8.17 -6.00 6.94
CA THR A 123 9.28 -6.21 6.01
C THR A 123 10.23 -7.30 6.48
N ASP A 124 10.81 -8.05 5.54
CA ASP A 124 11.97 -8.91 5.80
C ASP A 124 13.28 -8.10 5.80
N LEU A 125 14.41 -8.75 6.10
CA LEU A 125 15.72 -8.10 6.18
C LEU A 125 16.13 -7.42 4.87
N MET A 126 15.80 -8.02 3.71
CA MET A 126 16.16 -7.47 2.41
C MET A 126 15.42 -6.16 2.12
N PHE A 127 14.12 -6.11 2.42
CA PHE A 127 13.36 -4.87 2.30
C PHE A 127 13.84 -3.81 3.29
N GLN A 128 14.22 -4.22 4.52
CA GLN A 128 14.82 -3.28 5.50
C GLN A 128 16.13 -2.67 4.98
N ASP A 129 16.99 -3.46 4.36
CA ASP A 129 18.24 -2.97 3.78
C ASP A 129 17.98 -1.99 2.63
N ILE A 130 17.00 -2.28 1.77
CA ILE A 130 16.57 -1.35 0.71
C ILE A 130 16.04 -0.06 1.32
N LEU A 131 15.20 -0.17 2.36
CA LEU A 131 14.65 0.96 3.09
C LEU A 131 15.75 1.84 3.71
N ASN A 132 16.80 1.27 4.26
CA ASN A 132 17.89 2.00 4.89
C ASN A 132 18.84 2.67 3.87
N ASN A 133 18.96 2.12 2.67
CA ASN A 133 19.92 2.56 1.66
C ASN A 133 19.34 3.52 0.61
N LYS A 134 18.00 3.65 0.50
CA LYS A 134 17.37 4.57 -0.45
C LYS A 134 17.02 5.92 0.16
N SER A 135 17.39 6.97 -0.56
CA SER A 135 16.88 8.32 -0.32
C SER A 135 15.42 8.39 -0.79
N TYR A 136 14.47 8.29 0.14
CA TYR A 136 13.01 8.27 -0.15
C TYR A 136 12.45 9.58 -0.69
N ASN A 137 13.26 10.63 -0.78
CA ASN A 137 12.90 11.92 -1.37
C ASN A 137 12.46 11.81 -2.86
N ASN A 138 12.66 10.64 -3.48
CA ASN A 138 12.39 10.39 -4.90
C ASN A 138 11.10 9.59 -5.16
N ILE A 139 10.25 9.37 -4.16
CA ILE A 139 8.91 8.84 -4.43
C ILE A 139 8.09 9.99 -4.99
N GLU A 140 8.07 10.14 -6.29
CA GLU A 140 7.32 11.17 -6.98
C GLU A 140 5.82 10.98 -6.74
N ASN A 141 5.29 11.78 -5.82
CA ASN A 141 3.86 11.91 -5.65
C ASN A 141 3.43 13.29 -6.14
N LYS A 142 2.48 13.34 -7.08
CA LYS A 142 1.99 14.60 -7.67
C LYS A 142 1.11 15.40 -6.72
N VAL A 143 0.63 14.78 -5.65
CA VAL A 143 -0.35 15.37 -4.72
C VAL A 143 0.29 15.81 -3.42
N PHE A 144 1.27 15.05 -2.91
CA PHE A 144 1.91 15.29 -1.63
C PHE A 144 3.42 15.41 -1.76
N MET A 145 4.01 16.33 -1.02
CA MET A 145 5.47 16.41 -0.85
C MET A 145 5.89 15.61 0.39
N TYR A 146 6.98 14.88 0.29
CA TYR A 146 7.53 14.15 1.44
C TYR A 146 8.05 15.13 2.51
N SER A 147 7.66 14.90 3.76
CA SER A 147 8.09 15.68 4.91
C SER A 147 8.21 14.82 6.15
N THR A 148 9.33 14.95 6.85
CA THR A 148 9.52 14.32 8.16
C THR A 148 8.96 15.14 9.31
N ASN A 149 8.67 16.45 9.09
CA ASN A 149 8.21 17.38 10.11
C ASN A 149 6.72 17.62 9.96
N ASN A 150 5.93 17.10 10.92
CA ASN A 150 4.49 17.33 11.02
C ASN A 150 3.74 17.16 9.68
N PRO A 151 3.83 16.01 9.02
CA PRO A 151 3.15 15.80 7.74
C PRO A 151 1.64 15.91 7.89
N ASP A 152 0.96 16.36 6.85
CA ASP A 152 -0.51 16.47 6.83
C ASP A 152 -1.19 15.11 6.79
N VAL A 153 -0.55 14.15 6.13
CA VAL A 153 -1.02 12.77 6.03
C VAL A 153 0.11 11.79 6.31
N THR A 154 -0.25 10.60 6.79
CA THR A 154 0.66 9.47 6.97
C THR A 154 0.20 8.30 6.12
N LEU A 155 1.09 7.80 5.27
CA LEU A 155 0.92 6.56 4.53
C LEU A 155 1.43 5.40 5.39
N GLN A 156 0.50 4.59 5.90
CA GLN A 156 0.79 3.37 6.64
C GLN A 156 0.82 2.21 5.66
N ILE A 157 1.93 1.48 5.59
CA ILE A 157 2.13 0.32 4.70
C ILE A 157 2.45 -0.89 5.58
N GLU A 158 1.70 -1.97 5.39
CA GLU A 158 1.95 -3.26 6.01
C GLU A 158 2.20 -4.30 4.92
N MET A 159 3.36 -4.96 5.00
CA MET A 159 3.75 -6.03 4.09
C MET A 159 3.53 -7.37 4.76
N SER A 160 3.06 -8.37 4.00
CA SER A 160 2.83 -9.72 4.50
C SER A 160 3.03 -10.75 3.40
N SER A 161 3.14 -12.02 3.80
CA SER A 161 3.25 -13.16 2.86
C SER A 161 4.40 -13.00 1.85
N ILE A 162 5.55 -12.47 2.31
CA ILE A 162 6.73 -12.29 1.46
C ILE A 162 7.29 -13.68 1.13
N ASN A 163 7.28 -14.03 -0.16
CA ASN A 163 7.78 -15.31 -0.66
C ASN A 163 8.74 -15.07 -1.82
N TYR A 164 10.03 -15.35 -1.57
CA TYR A 164 11.07 -15.31 -2.57
C TYR A 164 11.34 -16.71 -3.15
N ASN A 165 11.04 -16.87 -4.42
CA ASN A 165 11.37 -18.06 -5.20
C ASN A 165 12.81 -17.92 -5.72
N LYS A 166 13.71 -18.70 -5.15
CA LYS A 166 15.13 -18.72 -5.55
C LYS A 166 15.27 -19.11 -7.02
N PRO A 167 16.37 -18.69 -7.70
CA PRO A 167 16.67 -19.17 -9.04
C PRO A 167 16.67 -20.68 -9.13
N VAL A 168 15.93 -21.20 -10.09
CA VAL A 168 15.87 -22.65 -10.42
C VAL A 168 16.25 -22.80 -11.88
N VAL A 169 17.30 -23.57 -12.13
CA VAL A 169 17.77 -23.90 -13.48
C VAL A 169 17.27 -25.27 -13.86
N ASN A 170 16.57 -25.35 -14.99
CA ASN A 170 16.11 -26.58 -15.61
C ASN A 170 16.79 -26.74 -16.97
N VAL A 171 17.36 -27.91 -17.22
CA VAL A 171 18.00 -28.25 -18.50
C VAL A 171 17.25 -29.41 -19.12
N LYS A 172 16.77 -29.21 -20.35
CA LYS A 172 16.13 -30.24 -21.17
C LYS A 172 17.03 -30.58 -22.35
N ALA A 173 17.58 -31.80 -22.36
CA ALA A 173 18.39 -32.30 -23.46
C ALA A 173 17.48 -32.91 -24.54
N ILE A 174 17.54 -32.39 -25.75
CA ILE A 174 16.76 -32.83 -26.90
C ILE A 174 17.71 -33.47 -27.91
N PRO A 175 17.64 -34.78 -28.16
CA PRO A 175 18.51 -35.43 -29.13
C PRO A 175 18.15 -34.95 -30.53
N LYS A 176 19.18 -34.64 -31.31
CA LYS A 176 19.11 -34.22 -32.73
C LYS A 176 20.09 -35.03 -33.54
N GLU A 177 19.81 -35.17 -34.83
CA GLU A 177 20.75 -35.76 -35.77
C GLU A 177 20.61 -35.10 -37.15
N TYR A 178 21.75 -35.11 -37.90
CA TYR A 178 21.76 -34.78 -39.29
C TYR A 178 22.70 -35.70 -40.03
N SER A 179 22.47 -35.83 -41.35
CA SER A 179 23.34 -36.66 -42.22
C SER A 179 24.24 -35.76 -43.04
N GLU A 180 25.53 -36.11 -43.12
CA GLU A 180 26.51 -35.48 -44.02
C GLU A 180 27.18 -36.52 -44.89
N GLU A 181 27.43 -36.16 -46.17
CA GLU A 181 28.26 -36.98 -47.06
C GLU A 181 29.69 -36.45 -47.06
N TYR A 182 30.66 -37.35 -46.91
CA TYR A 182 32.05 -37.03 -47.11
C TYR A 182 32.72 -38.10 -48.00
N ILE A 183 33.83 -37.73 -48.65
CA ILE A 183 34.63 -38.65 -49.45
C ILE A 183 35.78 -39.12 -48.55
N ASN A 184 35.92 -40.47 -48.40
CA ASN A 184 37.02 -41.03 -47.62
C ASN A 184 38.32 -41.05 -48.47
N ASP A 185 39.42 -41.46 -47.81
CA ASP A 185 40.77 -41.52 -48.46
C ASP A 185 40.81 -42.45 -49.67
N GLU A 186 39.88 -43.38 -49.82
CA GLU A 186 39.73 -44.27 -50.96
C GLU A 186 38.85 -43.68 -52.07
N GLY A 187 38.41 -42.43 -51.98
CA GLY A 187 37.54 -41.79 -52.97
C GLY A 187 36.08 -42.24 -52.93
N LYS A 188 35.64 -42.97 -51.89
CA LYS A 188 34.26 -43.46 -51.76
C LYS A 188 33.43 -42.42 -50.97
N LYS A 189 32.20 -42.19 -51.44
CA LYS A 189 31.19 -41.43 -50.70
C LYS A 189 30.71 -42.23 -49.49
N ILE A 190 30.81 -41.65 -48.30
CA ILE A 190 30.34 -42.20 -47.06
C ILE A 190 29.29 -41.26 -46.49
N LEU A 191 28.14 -41.83 -46.05
CA LEU A 191 27.15 -41.13 -45.28
C LEU A 191 27.50 -41.21 -43.79
N ASN A 192 27.74 -40.07 -43.16
CA ASN A 192 27.98 -39.96 -41.72
C ASN A 192 26.73 -39.41 -41.04
N ILE A 193 26.22 -40.06 -39.98
CA ILE A 193 25.17 -39.57 -39.15
C ILE A 193 25.79 -38.90 -37.92
N VAL A 194 25.63 -37.60 -37.85
CA VAL A 194 26.13 -36.79 -36.71
C VAL A 194 25.00 -36.66 -35.69
N LYS A 195 25.27 -37.14 -34.48
CA LYS A 195 24.33 -37.03 -33.36
C LYS A 195 24.82 -35.95 -32.38
N TYR A 196 23.88 -35.10 -31.99
CA TYR A 196 24.16 -34.06 -31.01
C TYR A 196 22.92 -33.85 -30.08
N TYR A 197 23.12 -33.15 -29.00
CA TYR A 197 22.06 -32.73 -28.11
C TYR A 197 21.89 -31.20 -28.18
N GLU A 198 20.66 -30.74 -28.32
CA GLU A 198 20.27 -29.38 -28.07
C GLU A 198 19.82 -29.32 -26.60
N ASN A 199 20.59 -28.63 -25.75
CA ASN A 199 20.25 -28.39 -24.35
C ASN A 199 19.50 -27.07 -24.27
N GLU A 200 18.23 -27.14 -23.99
CA GLU A 200 17.36 -25.97 -23.70
C GLU A 200 17.40 -25.74 -22.20
N THR A 201 18.10 -24.66 -21.79
CA THR A 201 18.22 -24.25 -20.37
C THR A 201 17.22 -23.15 -20.10
N THR A 202 16.51 -23.27 -18.98
CA THR A 202 15.56 -22.26 -18.50
C THR A 202 15.90 -21.94 -17.05
N GLU A 203 16.05 -20.67 -16.72
CA GLU A 203 16.23 -20.18 -15.37
C GLU A 203 15.03 -19.33 -14.96
N THR A 204 14.45 -19.64 -13.79
CA THR A 204 13.28 -18.92 -13.25
C THR A 204 13.54 -18.45 -11.85
N ALA A 205 13.09 -17.24 -11.51
CA ALA A 205 13.09 -16.70 -10.16
C ALA A 205 11.89 -15.76 -9.95
N GLY A 206 11.56 -15.45 -8.70
CA GLY A 206 10.46 -14.52 -8.47
C GLY A 206 10.34 -14.07 -7.02
N LEU A 207 9.49 -13.06 -6.83
CA LEU A 207 9.10 -12.53 -5.53
C LEU A 207 7.63 -12.21 -5.55
N THR A 208 6.90 -12.68 -4.54
CA THR A 208 5.50 -12.30 -4.31
C THR A 208 5.32 -11.80 -2.89
N PHE A 209 4.48 -10.82 -2.69
CA PHE A 209 4.04 -10.37 -1.37
C PHE A 209 2.70 -9.65 -1.45
N VAL A 210 2.05 -9.52 -0.29
CA VAL A 210 0.84 -8.73 -0.14
C VAL A 210 1.19 -7.44 0.58
N VAL A 211 0.67 -6.33 0.08
CA VAL A 211 0.76 -5.02 0.70
C VAL A 211 -0.64 -4.52 1.05
N GLU A 212 -0.83 -4.14 2.30
CA GLU A 212 -1.99 -3.36 2.77
C GLU A 212 -1.52 -1.95 3.08
N TYR A 213 -2.25 -0.94 2.61
CA TYR A 213 -1.88 0.44 2.86
C TYR A 213 -3.08 1.32 3.15
N LYS A 214 -2.84 2.31 4.02
CA LYS A 214 -3.82 3.31 4.41
C LYS A 214 -3.17 4.68 4.37
N LEU A 215 -3.84 5.64 3.73
CA LEU A 215 -3.49 7.05 3.82
C LEU A 215 -4.38 7.70 4.86
N VAL A 216 -3.80 8.20 5.92
CA VAL A 216 -4.51 8.77 7.07
C VAL A 216 -4.22 10.26 7.18
N SER A 217 -5.24 11.09 7.28
CA SER A 217 -5.10 12.51 7.56
C SER A 217 -4.69 12.72 9.03
N ASN A 218 -3.53 13.31 9.26
CA ASN A 218 -3.08 13.65 10.61
C ASN A 218 -3.86 14.82 11.21
N LEU A 219 -4.54 15.60 10.36
CA LEU A 219 -5.37 16.72 10.80
C LEU A 219 -6.72 16.27 11.33
N THR A 220 -7.30 15.24 10.73
CA THR A 220 -8.68 14.82 11.01
C THR A 220 -8.79 13.42 11.58
N GLY A 221 -7.72 12.59 11.47
CA GLY A 221 -7.74 11.16 11.78
C GLY A 221 -8.54 10.33 10.77
N GLU A 222 -8.99 10.94 9.67
CA GLU A 222 -9.81 10.28 8.65
C GLU A 222 -8.94 9.41 7.73
N VAL A 223 -9.40 8.21 7.41
CA VAL A 223 -8.76 7.34 6.43
C VAL A 223 -9.21 7.78 5.04
N LEU A 224 -8.27 8.30 4.24
CA LEU A 224 -8.52 8.80 2.88
C LEU A 224 -8.48 7.67 1.86
N ILE A 225 -7.58 6.69 2.06
CA ILE A 225 -7.46 5.46 1.27
C ILE A 225 -7.27 4.29 2.21
N SER A 226 -7.82 3.15 1.84
CA SER A 226 -7.46 1.85 2.42
C SER A 226 -7.57 0.80 1.31
N ASN A 227 -6.45 0.19 0.95
CA ASN A 227 -6.39 -0.81 -0.11
C ASN A 227 -5.46 -1.98 0.27
N ARG A 228 -5.68 -3.10 -0.44
CA ARG A 228 -4.82 -4.29 -0.38
C ARG A 228 -4.47 -4.72 -1.80
N LYS A 229 -3.19 -5.00 -2.07
CA LYS A 229 -2.68 -5.43 -3.37
C LYS A 229 -1.73 -6.61 -3.21
N SER A 230 -1.66 -7.45 -4.22
CA SER A 230 -0.59 -8.42 -4.39
C SER A 230 0.42 -7.87 -5.38
N ILE A 231 1.69 -7.93 -5.02
CA ILE A 231 2.82 -7.57 -5.89
C ILE A 231 3.51 -8.87 -6.29
N GLU A 232 3.76 -9.02 -7.59
CA GLU A 232 4.35 -10.24 -8.14
C GLU A 232 5.39 -9.88 -9.20
N LYS A 233 6.63 -10.36 -9.01
CA LYS A 233 7.73 -10.27 -9.95
C LYS A 233 8.19 -11.66 -10.30
N ASN A 234 7.98 -12.06 -11.56
CA ASN A 234 8.44 -13.34 -12.09
C ASN A 234 9.39 -13.09 -13.25
N TYR A 235 10.49 -13.81 -13.23
CA TYR A 235 11.54 -13.75 -14.25
C TYR A 235 11.72 -15.14 -14.82
N ASN A 236 11.90 -15.20 -16.14
CA ASN A 236 12.14 -16.43 -16.87
C ASN A 236 13.09 -16.12 -18.03
N GLU A 237 14.30 -16.65 -17.95
CA GLU A 237 15.31 -16.54 -18.98
C GLU A 237 15.56 -17.92 -19.60
N SER A 238 15.89 -17.95 -20.88
CA SER A 238 16.20 -19.21 -21.57
C SER A 238 17.29 -19.03 -22.63
N TRP A 239 18.10 -20.07 -22.79
CA TRP A 239 19.15 -20.14 -23.81
C TRP A 239 19.41 -21.57 -24.23
N LYS A 240 20.09 -21.74 -25.36
CA LYS A 240 20.39 -23.05 -25.95
C LYS A 240 21.89 -23.26 -26.07
N THR A 241 22.32 -24.46 -25.72
CA THR A 241 23.71 -24.93 -25.95
C THR A 241 23.69 -26.26 -26.69
N TYR A 242 24.75 -26.58 -27.37
CA TYR A 242 24.80 -27.76 -28.24
C TYR A 242 25.98 -28.64 -27.87
N TYR A 243 25.69 -29.89 -27.55
CA TYR A 243 26.71 -30.88 -27.20
C TYR A 243 26.75 -31.99 -28.25
N ILE A 244 27.94 -32.21 -28.83
CA ILE A 244 28.19 -33.21 -29.87
C ILE A 244 28.62 -34.53 -29.24
N SER A 245 27.89 -35.61 -29.51
CA SER A 245 28.17 -36.95 -28.97
C SER A 245 28.96 -37.84 -29.93
N SER A 246 29.23 -37.42 -31.18
CA SER A 246 29.95 -38.21 -32.17
C SER A 246 31.40 -37.78 -32.35
N PHE A 247 32.31 -38.76 -32.50
CA PHE A 247 33.75 -38.53 -32.51
C PHE A 247 34.38 -38.08 -33.86
N ARG A 248 33.62 -38.05 -34.97
CA ARG A 248 34.12 -37.62 -36.28
C ARG A 248 33.23 -36.54 -36.86
N ILE A 249 33.74 -35.32 -36.79
CA ILE A 249 33.07 -34.16 -37.39
C ILE A 249 34.11 -33.34 -38.14
N ASP A 250 34.14 -33.51 -39.46
CA ASP A 250 34.96 -32.65 -40.30
C ASP A 250 34.29 -31.32 -40.66
N LYS A 251 32.99 -31.19 -40.43
CA LYS A 251 32.22 -29.97 -40.72
C LYS A 251 31.17 -29.69 -39.66
N LYS A 252 31.49 -28.84 -38.70
CA LYS A 252 30.57 -28.29 -37.69
C LYS A 252 29.49 -27.34 -38.25
N LYS A 253 29.37 -27.21 -39.59
CA LYS A 253 28.56 -26.15 -40.23
C LYS A 253 27.03 -26.25 -40.02
N GLN A 254 26.50 -27.40 -39.58
CA GLN A 254 25.07 -27.61 -39.43
C GLN A 254 24.59 -27.58 -37.97
N ILE A 255 25.50 -27.53 -36.99
CA ILE A 255 25.11 -27.37 -35.61
C ILE A 255 25.14 -25.88 -35.31
N PRO A 256 24.03 -25.32 -34.76
CA PRO A 256 24.02 -23.91 -34.36
C PRO A 256 25.10 -23.62 -33.30
N ASN A 257 25.53 -22.38 -33.20
CA ASN A 257 26.39 -21.96 -32.11
C ASN A 257 25.59 -21.88 -30.81
N ASP A 258 26.30 -22.07 -29.70
CA ASP A 258 25.74 -21.84 -28.39
C ASP A 258 25.23 -20.39 -28.28
N GLU A 259 24.05 -20.23 -27.72
CA GLU A 259 23.55 -18.92 -27.31
C GLU A 259 24.33 -18.46 -26.05
N ALA A 260 24.43 -17.14 -25.87
CA ALA A 260 24.95 -16.60 -24.65
C ALA A 260 24.08 -16.97 -23.46
N GLU A 261 24.69 -17.35 -22.36
CA GLU A 261 23.96 -17.59 -21.11
C GLU A 261 23.20 -16.32 -20.68
N LYS A 262 21.97 -16.53 -20.25
CA LYS A 262 21.08 -15.49 -19.74
C LYS A 262 20.71 -15.84 -18.31
N HIS A 263 20.87 -14.90 -17.42
CA HIS A 263 20.54 -15.11 -16.02
C HIS A 263 19.37 -14.22 -15.60
N VAL A 264 18.51 -14.76 -14.73
CA VAL A 264 17.51 -13.96 -14.04
C VAL A 264 18.20 -12.90 -13.17
N PRO A 265 17.55 -11.76 -12.90
CA PRO A 265 18.09 -10.74 -12.01
C PRO A 265 18.49 -11.31 -10.64
N THR A 266 19.46 -10.70 -10.00
CA THR A 266 19.86 -11.03 -8.64
C THR A 266 18.71 -10.85 -7.64
N LYS A 267 18.80 -11.50 -6.50
CA LYS A 267 17.81 -11.34 -5.43
C LYS A 267 17.57 -9.87 -5.10
N GLU A 268 18.64 -9.08 -4.98
CA GLU A 268 18.54 -7.66 -4.65
C GLU A 268 17.80 -6.86 -5.74
N GLU A 269 18.10 -7.10 -7.01
CA GLU A 269 17.43 -6.43 -8.14
C GLU A 269 15.94 -6.79 -8.19
N ILE A 270 15.58 -8.06 -7.93
CA ILE A 270 14.18 -8.51 -7.86
C ILE A 270 13.42 -7.75 -6.75
N TYR A 271 14.01 -7.66 -5.55
CA TYR A 271 13.42 -6.94 -4.43
C TYR A 271 13.31 -5.44 -4.72
N GLN A 272 14.30 -4.82 -5.34
CA GLN A 272 14.26 -3.41 -5.72
C GLN A 272 13.16 -3.13 -6.74
N ALA A 273 13.02 -3.99 -7.76
CA ALA A 273 11.97 -3.86 -8.76
C ALA A 273 10.57 -4.03 -8.17
N ALA A 274 10.39 -4.97 -7.25
CA ALA A 274 9.14 -5.20 -6.56
C ALA A 274 8.77 -4.04 -5.61
N PHE A 275 9.75 -3.48 -4.92
CA PHE A 275 9.59 -2.31 -4.06
C PHE A 275 9.16 -1.07 -4.87
N GLN A 276 9.78 -0.85 -6.02
CA GLN A 276 9.40 0.24 -6.92
C GLN A 276 7.96 0.08 -7.41
N GLU A 277 7.56 -1.12 -7.84
CA GLU A 277 6.19 -1.38 -8.29
C GLU A 277 5.16 -1.17 -7.18
N MET A 278 5.50 -1.54 -5.94
CA MET A 278 4.65 -1.27 -4.78
C MET A 278 4.35 0.23 -4.65
N PHE A 279 5.40 1.08 -4.68
CA PHE A 279 5.21 2.52 -4.57
C PHE A 279 4.51 3.13 -5.77
N ASP A 280 4.80 2.66 -6.97
CA ASP A 280 4.12 3.11 -8.20
C ASP A 280 2.61 2.81 -8.12
N THR A 281 2.27 1.63 -7.62
CA THR A 281 0.87 1.22 -7.41
C THR A 281 0.17 2.09 -6.37
N ILE A 282 0.80 2.32 -5.23
CA ILE A 282 0.28 3.18 -4.16
C ILE A 282 0.11 4.62 -4.65
N ASN A 283 1.13 5.18 -5.32
CA ASN A 283 1.08 6.53 -5.86
C ASN A 283 0.00 6.70 -6.93
N LYS A 284 -0.22 5.69 -7.79
CA LYS A 284 -1.31 5.70 -8.76
C LYS A 284 -2.67 5.80 -8.06
N ASP A 285 -2.88 5.04 -7.00
CA ASP A 285 -4.14 5.08 -6.23
C ASP A 285 -4.31 6.43 -5.53
N ILE A 286 -3.26 6.99 -4.92
CA ILE A 286 -3.28 8.32 -4.30
C ILE A 286 -3.62 9.40 -5.34
N ASN A 287 -2.96 9.38 -6.49
CA ASN A 287 -3.17 10.38 -7.55
C ASN A 287 -4.56 10.30 -8.20
N ASN A 288 -5.26 9.18 -8.05
CA ASN A 288 -6.61 8.97 -8.58
C ASN A 288 -7.72 9.31 -7.58
N LEU A 289 -7.40 9.71 -6.35
CA LEU A 289 -8.41 10.07 -5.35
C LEU A 289 -9.25 11.28 -5.81
N PRO A 290 -10.58 11.13 -5.91
CA PRO A 290 -11.45 12.25 -6.28
C PRO A 290 -11.42 13.39 -5.26
N SER A 291 -11.17 13.08 -3.98
CA SER A 291 -11.11 14.05 -2.87
C SER A 291 -9.84 14.90 -2.89
N LEU A 292 -8.86 14.57 -3.72
CA LEU A 292 -7.59 15.28 -3.84
C LEU A 292 -7.46 16.03 -5.18
N LYS A 293 -8.42 15.84 -6.09
CA LYS A 293 -8.59 16.61 -7.32
C LYS A 293 -9.52 17.80 -7.06
#